data_97ee6b8b2fcdc597c1c2f6da3ed39c8c
#
_entry.id   97ee6b8b2fcdc597c1c2f6da3ed39c8c
#
_cell.length_a   1.000
_cell.length_b   1.000
_cell.length_c   1.000
_cell.angle_alpha   90.00
_cell.angle_beta   90.00
_cell.angle_gamma   90.00
#
_symmetry.space_group_name_H-M   'P 1'
#
loop_
_entity.id
_entity.type
_entity.pdbx_description
1 polymer ?
#
loop_
_entity_poly.entity_id
_entity_poly.type
_entity_poly.pdbx_seq_one_letter_code
_entity_poly.pdbx_strand_id
1 'polypeptide(L)'
;MMKPSVQKQDLSIPKTMKAWVLDGPEQLRLVEKPVPQPGPAEVLVRIGAVAICGTDVEIITKGLPAWIQGGLPFNKNFTPGHEYMGTVAKLGAGVDEYQIGDRVAVEIHAGCGRCERCRMGMYTSCLNYGLNFGENNKGHRANGFTTDGGFAEYAINHVNTLAHVPDDMSDEEATLIVTAGTAMYGLDVLGGIIAGESLVVTGPGPIGLMSVAVGKALGAQPVILTGTRDSRLSMGMKLGADHVINVQKENPVEAVKRITGGKGVHYVMECSGAPNALNEAMDMVNRGGRICLAAFPGEPVPVDLAKLVRNNIYVYGIRGEGRSATHRAAALMAQKRFDAKLMHTHTFPLDEVPTAFRYFRERIEDAIKVVVKVH
;
A
#
# COMPACT_ATOMS: atom_id res chain seq x y z
N MET A 1 -16.19 7.22 -26.94
CA MET A 1 -16.72 5.88 -27.25
C MET A 1 -17.70 5.53 -26.14
N MET A 2 -18.97 5.27 -26.48
CA MET A 2 -19.97 4.81 -25.49
C MET A 2 -19.52 3.44 -24.97
N LYS A 3 -19.38 3.32 -23.63
CA LYS A 3 -19.16 2.01 -22.98
C LYS A 3 -20.35 1.09 -23.31
N PRO A 4 -20.14 -0.21 -23.64
CA PRO A 4 -21.24 -1.15 -23.78
C PRO A 4 -22.01 -1.18 -22.44
N SER A 5 -23.34 -1.27 -22.53
CA SER A 5 -24.23 -1.37 -21.37
C SER A 5 -23.88 -2.64 -20.59
N VAL A 6 -23.18 -2.46 -19.47
CA VAL A 6 -23.03 -3.52 -18.46
C VAL A 6 -24.45 -3.87 -18.00
N GLN A 7 -24.81 -5.15 -18.05
CA GLN A 7 -26.05 -5.63 -17.45
C GLN A 7 -26.11 -5.08 -16.03
N LYS A 8 -27.16 -4.29 -15.72
CA LYS A 8 -27.41 -3.79 -14.37
C LYS A 8 -27.51 -5.00 -13.44
N GLN A 9 -26.44 -5.33 -12.75
CA GLN A 9 -26.53 -6.19 -11.59
C GLN A 9 -27.48 -5.50 -10.63
N ASP A 10 -28.52 -6.19 -10.20
CA ASP A 10 -29.42 -5.71 -9.16
C ASP A 10 -28.61 -5.66 -7.85
N LEU A 11 -28.02 -4.52 -7.58
CA LEU A 11 -27.29 -4.24 -6.35
C LEU A 11 -28.30 -3.82 -5.27
N SER A 12 -29.23 -4.73 -4.93
CA SER A 12 -30.11 -4.49 -3.79
C SER A 12 -29.25 -4.38 -2.52
N ILE A 13 -29.17 -3.17 -1.96
CA ILE A 13 -28.37 -2.90 -0.77
C ILE A 13 -29.18 -3.35 0.46
N PRO A 14 -28.66 -4.31 1.25
CA PRO A 14 -29.33 -4.77 2.47
C PRO A 14 -29.33 -3.66 3.55
N LYS A 15 -30.17 -3.81 4.57
CA LYS A 15 -30.18 -2.89 5.72
C LYS A 15 -28.97 -3.06 6.64
N THR A 16 -28.48 -4.28 6.76
CA THR A 16 -27.35 -4.70 7.60
C THR A 16 -26.31 -5.42 6.78
N MET A 17 -25.08 -5.47 7.25
CA MET A 17 -23.95 -6.13 6.64
C MET A 17 -23.10 -6.84 7.70
N LYS A 18 -22.41 -7.89 7.31
CA LYS A 18 -21.33 -8.47 8.11
C LYS A 18 -20.11 -7.57 8.10
N ALA A 19 -19.48 -7.41 9.25
CA ALA A 19 -18.22 -6.69 9.38
C ALA A 19 -17.39 -7.20 10.56
N TRP A 20 -16.09 -7.26 10.40
CA TRP A 20 -15.16 -7.47 11.50
C TRP A 20 -14.91 -6.17 12.23
N VAL A 21 -15.01 -6.19 13.54
CA VAL A 21 -14.85 -5.04 14.42
C VAL A 21 -13.72 -5.29 15.40
N LEU A 22 -12.85 -4.30 15.55
CA LEU A 22 -11.76 -4.30 16.51
C LEU A 22 -12.17 -3.46 17.72
N ASP A 23 -12.45 -4.12 18.83
CA ASP A 23 -12.83 -3.48 20.10
C ASP A 23 -11.61 -3.11 20.97
N GLY A 24 -10.45 -3.71 20.68
CA GLY A 24 -9.18 -3.51 21.36
C GLY A 24 -8.11 -4.47 20.83
N PRO A 25 -6.87 -4.41 21.31
CA PRO A 25 -5.80 -5.31 20.87
C PRO A 25 -6.23 -6.78 20.97
N GLU A 26 -6.07 -7.53 19.88
CA GLU A 26 -6.45 -8.94 19.72
C GLU A 26 -7.97 -9.22 19.90
N GLN A 27 -8.82 -8.18 19.97
CA GLN A 27 -10.26 -8.32 20.18
C GLN A 27 -11.03 -8.07 18.87
N LEU A 28 -10.78 -8.90 17.88
CA LEU A 28 -11.46 -8.88 16.59
C LEU A 28 -12.68 -9.79 16.61
N ARG A 29 -13.87 -9.28 16.28
CA ARG A 29 -15.12 -10.06 16.25
C ARG A 29 -15.97 -9.75 15.03
N LEU A 30 -16.63 -10.77 14.50
CA LEU A 30 -17.60 -10.61 13.40
C LEU A 30 -18.96 -10.17 13.98
N VAL A 31 -19.52 -9.12 13.39
CA VAL A 31 -20.81 -8.55 13.82
C VAL A 31 -21.71 -8.21 12.63
N GLU A 32 -22.99 -8.01 12.88
CA GLU A 32 -23.87 -7.29 11.97
C GLU A 32 -23.85 -5.79 12.29
N LYS A 33 -23.60 -4.96 11.25
CA LYS A 33 -23.66 -3.49 11.30
C LYS A 33 -24.71 -2.98 10.30
N PRO A 34 -25.33 -1.81 10.55
CA PRO A 34 -26.08 -1.13 9.50
C PRO A 34 -25.18 -0.81 8.31
N VAL A 35 -25.68 -0.98 7.08
CA VAL A 35 -24.97 -0.52 5.89
C VAL A 35 -24.93 1.01 5.89
N PRO A 36 -23.75 1.63 5.82
CA PRO A 36 -23.62 3.07 5.91
C PRO A 36 -24.14 3.76 4.64
N GLN A 37 -24.48 5.06 4.78
CA GLN A 37 -24.96 5.88 3.65
C GLN A 37 -23.86 6.85 3.22
N PRO A 38 -23.57 6.97 1.89
CA PRO A 38 -22.56 7.88 1.40
C PRO A 38 -23.01 9.34 1.56
N GLY A 39 -22.13 10.17 2.09
CA GLY A 39 -22.26 11.61 2.14
C GLY A 39 -21.82 12.31 0.84
N PRO A 40 -21.67 13.65 0.84
CA PRO A 40 -21.16 14.39 -0.32
C PRO A 40 -19.76 13.95 -0.73
N ALA A 41 -19.52 13.77 -2.03
CA ALA A 41 -18.29 13.27 -2.63
C ALA A 41 -17.85 11.88 -2.11
N GLU A 42 -18.79 11.09 -1.63
CA GLU A 42 -18.56 9.71 -1.19
C GLU A 42 -19.34 8.72 -2.03
N VAL A 43 -18.86 7.48 -2.06
CA VAL A 43 -19.58 6.35 -2.64
C VAL A 43 -19.66 5.22 -1.63
N LEU A 44 -20.70 4.41 -1.73
CA LEU A 44 -20.78 3.11 -1.08
C LEU A 44 -20.18 2.08 -2.01
N VAL A 45 -19.13 1.41 -1.56
CA VAL A 45 -18.49 0.31 -2.29
C VAL A 45 -18.95 -1.01 -1.68
N ARG A 46 -19.51 -1.91 -2.52
CA ARG A 46 -19.69 -3.32 -2.19
C ARG A 46 -18.35 -4.00 -2.38
N ILE A 47 -17.78 -4.52 -1.29
CA ILE A 47 -16.42 -5.03 -1.28
C ILE A 47 -16.38 -6.41 -1.93
N GLY A 48 -15.50 -6.60 -2.92
CA GLY A 48 -15.25 -7.88 -3.56
C GLY A 48 -14.15 -8.67 -2.84
N ALA A 49 -13.04 -7.99 -2.56
CA ALA A 49 -11.88 -8.59 -1.90
C ALA A 49 -11.07 -7.56 -1.12
N VAL A 50 -10.38 -8.01 -0.07
CA VAL A 50 -9.46 -7.20 0.73
C VAL A 50 -8.17 -7.98 1.02
N ALA A 51 -7.01 -7.38 0.78
CA ALA A 51 -5.71 -7.98 1.09
C ALA A 51 -5.25 -7.58 2.50
N ILE A 52 -4.61 -8.52 3.19
CA ILE A 52 -4.02 -8.29 4.49
C ILE A 52 -2.65 -7.63 4.33
N CYS A 53 -2.43 -6.55 5.08
CA CYS A 53 -1.18 -5.81 5.18
C CYS A 53 -0.49 -6.03 6.54
N GLY A 54 0.82 -5.78 6.59
CA GLY A 54 1.56 -5.76 7.86
C GLY A 54 1.01 -4.76 8.86
N THR A 55 0.49 -3.63 8.38
CA THR A 55 -0.14 -2.61 9.22
C THR A 55 -1.45 -3.08 9.85
N ASP A 56 -2.24 -3.92 9.16
CA ASP A 56 -3.44 -4.51 9.76
C ASP A 56 -3.05 -5.42 10.94
N VAL A 57 -1.98 -6.22 10.77
CA VAL A 57 -1.46 -7.06 11.85
C VAL A 57 -1.05 -6.19 13.03
N GLU A 58 -0.34 -5.09 12.80
CA GLU A 58 0.07 -4.18 13.87
C GLU A 58 -1.12 -3.55 14.60
N ILE A 59 -2.12 -3.05 13.85
CA ILE A 59 -3.34 -2.46 14.41
C ILE A 59 -4.13 -3.48 15.23
N ILE A 60 -4.26 -4.71 14.73
CA ILE A 60 -5.02 -5.75 15.43
C ILE A 60 -4.30 -6.23 16.68
N THR A 61 -2.97 -6.39 16.63
CA THR A 61 -2.20 -6.90 17.78
C THR A 61 -1.94 -5.85 18.86
N LYS A 62 -1.71 -4.60 18.47
CA LYS A 62 -1.29 -3.52 19.37
C LYS A 62 -2.38 -2.45 19.60
N GLY A 63 -3.44 -2.46 18.81
CA GLY A 63 -4.41 -1.38 18.71
C GLY A 63 -3.92 -0.24 17.82
N LEU A 64 -4.76 0.78 17.63
CA LEU A 64 -4.39 1.97 16.88
C LEU A 64 -3.28 2.74 17.60
N PRO A 65 -2.23 3.15 16.88
CA PRO A 65 -1.19 4.00 17.46
C PRO A 65 -1.76 5.28 18.08
N ALA A 66 -1.17 5.74 19.18
CA ALA A 66 -1.65 6.94 19.91
C ALA A 66 -1.73 8.20 19.03
N TRP A 67 -0.85 8.32 18.02
CA TRP A 67 -0.85 9.44 17.08
C TRP A 67 -2.02 9.41 16.08
N ILE A 68 -2.64 8.24 15.86
CA ILE A 68 -3.92 8.12 15.13
C ILE A 68 -5.07 8.46 16.06
N GLN A 69 -5.06 7.93 17.29
CA GLN A 69 -6.12 8.12 18.27
C GLN A 69 -6.28 9.58 18.71
N GLY A 70 -5.18 10.32 18.81
CA GLY A 70 -5.18 11.70 19.31
C GLY A 70 -5.90 12.72 18.44
N GLY A 71 -6.34 12.37 17.25
CA GLY A 71 -7.05 13.30 16.35
C GLY A 71 -8.46 12.87 15.96
N LEU A 72 -8.92 11.69 16.40
CA LEU A 72 -10.16 11.10 15.92
C LEU A 72 -10.89 10.35 17.03
N PRO A 73 -12.22 10.45 17.10
CA PRO A 73 -12.98 9.51 17.89
C PRO A 73 -12.75 8.11 17.29
N PHE A 74 -11.95 7.31 17.97
CA PHE A 74 -11.87 5.89 17.68
C PHE A 74 -13.24 5.29 17.93
N ASN A 75 -13.91 4.91 16.87
CA ASN A 75 -15.24 4.33 16.98
C ASN A 75 -15.11 2.95 17.63
N LYS A 76 -15.88 2.70 18.70
CA LYS A 76 -15.94 1.40 19.37
C LYS A 76 -16.34 0.24 18.46
N ASN A 77 -16.87 0.54 17.28
CA ASN A 77 -17.25 -0.43 16.24
C ASN A 77 -16.38 -0.29 14.98
N PHE A 78 -15.10 0.01 15.15
CA PHE A 78 -14.17 0.23 14.06
C PHE A 78 -13.89 -1.05 13.27
N THR A 79 -13.99 -0.96 11.95
CA THR A 79 -13.67 -2.04 11.01
C THR A 79 -12.32 -1.76 10.34
N PRO A 80 -11.28 -2.61 10.54
CA PRO A 80 -9.99 -2.47 9.88
C PRO A 80 -10.01 -2.94 8.40
N GLY A 81 -8.83 -2.95 7.76
CA GLY A 81 -8.63 -3.35 6.36
C GLY A 81 -8.57 -2.14 5.43
N HIS A 82 -7.45 -1.98 4.73
CA HIS A 82 -7.18 -0.77 3.96
C HIS A 82 -6.69 -1.03 2.52
N GLU A 83 -6.51 -2.28 2.12
CA GLU A 83 -6.10 -2.69 0.78
C GLU A 83 -7.23 -3.49 0.11
N TYR A 84 -8.26 -2.83 -0.38
CA TYR A 84 -9.44 -3.54 -0.94
C TYR A 84 -9.89 -2.98 -2.27
N MET A 85 -10.68 -3.79 -2.92
CA MET A 85 -11.39 -3.45 -4.14
C MET A 85 -12.87 -3.83 -4.02
N GLY A 86 -13.70 -3.27 -4.87
CA GLY A 86 -15.11 -3.60 -4.92
C GLY A 86 -15.84 -2.93 -6.07
N THR A 87 -17.16 -2.92 -5.96
CA THR A 87 -18.06 -2.34 -6.95
C THR A 87 -18.84 -1.19 -6.34
N VAL A 88 -18.94 -0.07 -7.03
CA VAL A 88 -19.74 1.09 -6.60
C VAL A 88 -21.21 0.69 -6.55
N ALA A 89 -21.79 0.68 -5.35
CA ALA A 89 -23.17 0.28 -5.10
C ALA A 89 -24.11 1.47 -4.97
N LYS A 90 -23.64 2.62 -4.49
CA LYS A 90 -24.44 3.85 -4.33
C LYS A 90 -23.55 5.07 -4.41
N LEU A 91 -24.07 6.15 -4.99
CA LEU A 91 -23.39 7.45 -5.08
C LEU A 91 -23.95 8.41 -4.04
N GLY A 92 -23.07 9.18 -3.43
CA GLY A 92 -23.41 10.35 -2.63
C GLY A 92 -23.63 11.60 -3.49
N ALA A 93 -24.03 12.68 -2.86
CA ALA A 93 -24.27 13.94 -3.56
C ALA A 93 -22.97 14.51 -4.17
N GLY A 94 -23.05 14.99 -5.41
CA GLY A 94 -21.94 15.63 -6.13
C GLY A 94 -20.90 14.65 -6.67
N VAL A 95 -21.18 13.35 -6.76
CA VAL A 95 -20.34 12.36 -7.42
C VAL A 95 -20.79 12.20 -8.87
N ASP A 96 -19.92 12.51 -9.83
CA ASP A 96 -20.13 12.37 -11.27
C ASP A 96 -18.97 11.63 -11.98
N GLU A 97 -17.86 11.38 -11.29
CA GLU A 97 -16.69 10.65 -11.80
C GLU A 97 -16.89 9.14 -11.87
N TYR A 98 -17.87 8.61 -11.10
CA TYR A 98 -18.16 7.19 -10.98
C TYR A 98 -19.63 6.89 -11.25
N GLN A 99 -19.91 5.64 -11.66
CA GLN A 99 -21.25 5.11 -11.87
C GLN A 99 -21.48 3.87 -11.02
N ILE A 100 -22.75 3.58 -10.68
CA ILE A 100 -23.13 2.32 -10.04
C ILE A 100 -22.74 1.16 -10.97
N GLY A 101 -22.00 0.19 -10.42
CA GLY A 101 -21.44 -0.94 -11.15
C GLY A 101 -19.96 -0.76 -11.55
N ASP A 102 -19.37 0.42 -11.40
CA ASP A 102 -17.94 0.60 -11.65
C ASP A 102 -17.12 -0.22 -10.65
N ARG A 103 -16.14 -0.97 -11.16
CA ARG A 103 -15.16 -1.66 -10.32
C ARG A 103 -14.07 -0.69 -9.91
N VAL A 104 -13.75 -0.66 -8.62
CA VAL A 104 -12.80 0.29 -8.04
C VAL A 104 -11.86 -0.38 -7.05
N ALA A 105 -10.58 0.02 -7.08
CA ALA A 105 -9.62 -0.24 -6.01
C ALA A 105 -9.50 1.01 -5.13
N VAL A 106 -9.19 0.81 -3.86
CA VAL A 106 -9.26 1.86 -2.85
C VAL A 106 -7.87 2.26 -2.40
N GLU A 107 -7.54 3.53 -2.54
CA GLU A 107 -6.39 4.17 -1.88
C GLU A 107 -6.74 4.49 -0.43
N ILE A 108 -5.74 4.47 0.46
CA ILE A 108 -5.98 4.62 1.90
C ILE A 108 -6.48 6.02 2.24
N HIS A 109 -5.77 7.06 1.78
CA HIS A 109 -5.93 8.43 2.28
C HIS A 109 -6.66 9.35 1.31
N ALA A 110 -7.84 9.82 1.70
CA ALA A 110 -8.53 10.90 0.98
C ALA A 110 -7.96 12.30 1.30
N GLY A 111 -7.27 12.44 2.43
CA GLY A 111 -6.93 13.74 2.97
C GLY A 111 -8.16 14.58 3.31
N CYS A 112 -7.99 15.87 3.59
CA CYS A 112 -9.10 16.81 3.76
C CYS A 112 -9.51 17.52 2.46
N GLY A 113 -8.77 17.32 1.37
CA GLY A 113 -8.98 17.91 0.04
C GLY A 113 -8.68 19.42 -0.07
N ARG A 114 -8.48 20.15 1.05
CA ARG A 114 -8.45 21.63 1.05
C ARG A 114 -7.16 22.28 1.58
N CYS A 115 -6.32 21.57 2.34
CA CYS A 115 -5.03 22.11 2.77
C CYS A 115 -4.04 22.15 1.60
N GLU A 116 -2.93 22.89 1.76
CA GLU A 116 -1.92 23.01 0.70
C GLU A 116 -1.37 21.65 0.25
N ARG A 117 -1.14 20.70 1.17
CA ARG A 117 -0.61 19.38 0.86
C ARG A 117 -1.60 18.56 0.04
N CYS A 118 -2.88 18.56 0.41
CA CYS A 118 -3.90 17.86 -0.36
C CYS A 118 -4.08 18.45 -1.76
N ARG A 119 -3.98 19.79 -1.91
CA ARG A 119 -4.04 20.45 -3.23
C ARG A 119 -2.86 20.09 -4.14
N MET A 120 -1.77 19.58 -3.56
CA MET A 120 -0.61 19.03 -4.29
C MET A 120 -0.73 17.51 -4.52
N GLY A 121 -1.86 16.88 -4.15
CA GLY A 121 -2.05 15.42 -4.21
C GLY A 121 -1.33 14.64 -3.11
N MET A 122 -0.80 15.32 -2.09
CA MET A 122 -0.06 14.70 -0.99
C MET A 122 -1.00 14.39 0.19
N TYR A 123 -1.96 13.50 -0.03
CA TYR A 123 -3.04 13.22 0.93
C TYR A 123 -2.53 12.59 2.23
N THR A 124 -1.51 11.73 2.17
CA THR A 124 -0.86 11.14 3.34
C THR A 124 -0.14 12.17 4.23
N SER A 125 0.25 13.29 3.64
CA SER A 125 0.85 14.43 4.34
C SER A 125 -0.16 15.53 4.67
N CYS A 126 -1.45 15.19 4.73
CA CYS A 126 -2.53 16.12 5.06
C CYS A 126 -2.25 16.85 6.37
N LEU A 127 -2.29 18.18 6.36
CA LEU A 127 -2.04 19.00 7.55
C LEU A 127 -3.16 18.90 8.60
N ASN A 128 -4.32 18.37 8.23
CA ASN A 128 -5.47 18.15 9.10
C ASN A 128 -5.59 16.71 9.61
N TYR A 129 -4.49 15.94 9.58
CA TYR A 129 -4.44 14.55 10.02
C TYR A 129 -3.79 14.41 11.39
N GLY A 130 -4.45 13.65 12.29
CA GLY A 130 -3.94 13.33 13.61
C GLY A 130 -3.71 14.60 14.46
N LEU A 131 -2.60 14.62 15.19
CA LEU A 131 -2.25 15.69 16.15
C LEU A 131 -1.69 16.96 15.50
N ASN A 132 -1.58 17.05 14.17
CA ASN A 132 -0.92 18.18 13.51
C ASN A 132 -1.55 19.55 13.82
N PHE A 133 -2.88 19.60 14.10
CA PHE A 133 -3.62 20.83 14.33
C PHE A 133 -4.60 20.73 15.51
N GLY A 134 -4.21 20.05 16.59
CA GLY A 134 -5.01 19.92 17.80
C GLY A 134 -5.98 18.74 17.77
N GLU A 135 -6.99 18.81 18.64
CA GLU A 135 -7.84 17.67 19.00
C GLU A 135 -8.85 17.25 17.92
N ASN A 136 -9.10 18.10 16.92
CA ASN A 136 -10.14 17.85 15.93
C ASN A 136 -9.57 17.45 14.57
N ASN A 137 -9.97 16.28 14.11
CA ASN A 137 -9.79 15.91 12.71
C ASN A 137 -10.63 16.83 11.80
N LYS A 138 -9.94 17.65 11.00
CA LYS A 138 -10.59 18.63 10.12
C LYS A 138 -10.96 18.06 8.75
N GLY A 139 -11.47 16.83 8.72
CA GLY A 139 -11.98 16.20 7.50
C GLY A 139 -10.99 15.26 6.80
N HIS A 140 -9.87 14.90 7.43
CA HIS A 140 -9.05 13.82 6.94
C HIS A 140 -9.77 12.47 7.09
N ARG A 141 -9.69 11.65 6.05
CA ARG A 141 -10.20 10.28 6.05
C ARG A 141 -9.09 9.34 5.64
N ALA A 142 -8.98 8.23 6.34
CA ALA A 142 -8.09 7.14 5.99
C ALA A 142 -8.82 5.82 6.22
N ASN A 143 -9.12 5.13 5.14
CA ASN A 143 -9.88 3.88 5.14
C ASN A 143 -9.15 2.80 5.94
N GLY A 144 -9.84 2.13 6.86
CA GLY A 144 -9.24 1.12 7.73
C GLY A 144 -8.34 1.67 8.86
N PHE A 145 -8.30 3.02 9.04
CA PHE A 145 -7.55 3.70 10.11
C PHE A 145 -8.43 4.69 10.88
N THR A 146 -8.97 5.68 10.19
CA THR A 146 -9.78 6.76 10.77
C THR A 146 -11.24 6.66 10.37
N THR A 147 -11.53 5.86 9.37
CA THR A 147 -12.86 5.45 8.93
C THR A 147 -12.87 3.94 8.80
N ASP A 148 -14.06 3.34 8.76
CA ASP A 148 -14.22 1.90 8.54
C ASP A 148 -13.56 1.48 7.23
N GLY A 149 -12.97 0.28 7.24
CA GLY A 149 -12.24 -0.32 6.14
C GLY A 149 -12.91 -1.54 5.53
N GLY A 150 -12.10 -2.38 4.89
CA GLY A 150 -12.50 -3.42 3.96
C GLY A 150 -12.87 -4.79 4.56
N PHE A 151 -12.64 -5.06 5.86
CA PHE A 151 -13.09 -6.33 6.44
C PHE A 151 -14.59 -6.30 6.75
N ALA A 152 -15.40 -5.92 5.77
CA ALA A 152 -16.84 -5.82 5.78
C ALA A 152 -17.42 -6.04 4.37
N GLU A 153 -18.74 -6.24 4.26
CA GLU A 153 -19.40 -6.38 2.96
C GLU A 153 -19.51 -5.04 2.20
N TYR A 154 -19.54 -3.92 2.92
CA TYR A 154 -19.61 -2.56 2.35
C TYR A 154 -18.73 -1.58 3.11
N ALA A 155 -18.19 -0.60 2.39
CA ALA A 155 -17.47 0.54 2.99
C ALA A 155 -17.80 1.84 2.26
N ILE A 156 -17.70 2.98 3.00
CA ILE A 156 -17.78 4.32 2.42
C ILE A 156 -16.39 4.77 2.00
N ASN A 157 -16.30 5.29 0.78
CA ASN A 157 -15.07 5.83 0.23
C ASN A 157 -15.30 7.23 -0.33
N HIS A 158 -14.38 8.13 -0.10
CA HIS A 158 -14.35 9.41 -0.79
C HIS A 158 -13.81 9.22 -2.21
N VAL A 159 -14.32 9.97 -3.19
CA VAL A 159 -13.89 9.85 -4.60
C VAL A 159 -12.38 9.97 -4.80
N ASN A 160 -11.68 10.74 -3.96
CA ASN A 160 -10.21 10.87 -4.00
C ASN A 160 -9.45 9.57 -3.68
N THR A 161 -10.12 8.55 -3.14
CA THR A 161 -9.49 7.27 -2.77
C THR A 161 -9.77 6.15 -3.76
N LEU A 162 -10.35 6.44 -4.89
CA LEU A 162 -10.80 5.42 -5.84
C LEU A 162 -10.00 5.45 -7.13
N ALA A 163 -9.62 4.27 -7.61
CA ALA A 163 -9.05 4.06 -8.93
C ALA A 163 -9.87 3.01 -9.68
N HIS A 164 -10.22 3.27 -10.95
CA HIS A 164 -10.93 2.29 -11.78
C HIS A 164 -10.12 1.00 -11.96
N VAL A 165 -10.79 -0.12 -11.83
CA VAL A 165 -10.26 -1.46 -12.06
C VAL A 165 -10.80 -1.98 -13.41
N PRO A 166 -9.92 -2.45 -14.32
CA PRO A 166 -10.36 -3.07 -15.57
C PRO A 166 -11.21 -4.33 -15.34
N ASP A 167 -12.15 -4.59 -16.25
CA ASP A 167 -13.05 -5.74 -16.14
C ASP A 167 -12.33 -7.11 -16.21
N ASP A 168 -11.18 -7.16 -16.92
CA ASP A 168 -10.35 -8.38 -17.07
C ASP A 168 -9.35 -8.61 -15.93
N MET A 169 -9.25 -7.69 -14.95
CA MET A 169 -8.42 -7.86 -13.76
C MET A 169 -9.21 -8.61 -12.69
N SER A 170 -8.65 -9.66 -12.10
CA SER A 170 -9.30 -10.38 -11.00
C SER A 170 -9.39 -9.50 -9.74
N ASP A 171 -10.32 -9.82 -8.83
CA ASP A 171 -10.50 -9.06 -7.60
C ASP A 171 -9.25 -9.17 -6.71
N GLU A 172 -8.64 -10.35 -6.64
CA GLU A 172 -7.41 -10.59 -5.88
C GLU A 172 -6.25 -9.76 -6.42
N GLU A 173 -6.10 -9.66 -7.75
CA GLU A 173 -5.09 -8.80 -8.36
C GLU A 173 -5.38 -7.32 -8.09
N ALA A 174 -6.63 -6.91 -8.16
CA ALA A 174 -7.04 -5.53 -7.96
C ALA A 174 -6.77 -5.02 -6.53
N THR A 175 -6.80 -5.89 -5.50
CA THR A 175 -6.39 -5.51 -4.13
C THR A 175 -4.92 -5.07 -4.06
N LEU A 176 -4.07 -5.51 -5.00
CA LEU A 176 -2.64 -5.19 -5.03
C LEU A 176 -2.35 -3.81 -5.64
N ILE A 177 -3.36 -3.14 -6.22
CA ILE A 177 -3.22 -1.79 -6.78
C ILE A 177 -2.73 -0.81 -5.70
N VAL A 178 -3.21 -0.93 -4.46
CA VAL A 178 -2.77 -0.11 -3.32
C VAL A 178 -1.28 -0.31 -3.04
N THR A 179 -0.84 -1.57 -2.94
CA THR A 179 0.58 -1.89 -2.73
C THR A 179 1.46 -1.39 -3.90
N ALA A 180 0.96 -1.51 -5.14
CA ALA A 180 1.63 -0.98 -6.33
C ALA A 180 1.66 0.56 -6.33
N GLY A 181 0.62 1.22 -5.83
CA GLY A 181 0.56 2.66 -5.63
C GLY A 181 1.62 3.15 -4.63
N THR A 182 1.77 2.45 -3.49
CA THR A 182 2.83 2.75 -2.51
C THR A 182 4.22 2.61 -3.13
N ALA A 183 4.48 1.52 -3.86
CA ALA A 183 5.75 1.30 -4.56
C ALA A 183 6.01 2.40 -5.62
N MET A 184 4.99 2.71 -6.43
CA MET A 184 5.06 3.78 -7.43
C MET A 184 5.36 5.14 -6.80
N TYR A 185 4.69 5.49 -5.71
CA TYR A 185 4.92 6.74 -5.00
C TYR A 185 6.36 6.83 -4.45
N GLY A 186 6.84 5.75 -3.83
CA GLY A 186 8.21 5.69 -3.32
C GLY A 186 9.27 5.85 -4.40
N LEU A 187 9.05 5.28 -5.58
CA LEU A 187 9.97 5.39 -6.72
C LEU A 187 9.88 6.75 -7.44
N ASP A 188 8.80 7.51 -7.22
CA ASP A 188 8.52 8.78 -7.93
C ASP A 188 8.84 10.02 -7.10
N VAL A 189 8.77 9.93 -5.78
CA VAL A 189 8.79 11.08 -4.87
C VAL A 189 10.06 11.92 -4.94
N LEU A 190 11.19 11.31 -5.25
CA LEU A 190 12.49 11.99 -5.39
C LEU A 190 12.86 12.29 -6.86
N GLY A 191 11.87 12.58 -7.70
CA GLY A 191 12.07 12.93 -9.10
C GLY A 191 11.91 11.77 -10.07
N GLY A 192 11.52 10.61 -9.55
CA GLY A 192 11.25 9.40 -10.34
C GLY A 192 12.50 8.63 -10.79
N ILE A 193 12.28 7.43 -11.30
CA ILE A 193 13.30 6.63 -11.96
C ILE A 193 13.42 7.09 -13.42
N ILE A 194 14.62 7.43 -13.83
CA ILE A 194 14.94 7.65 -15.25
C ILE A 194 15.28 6.29 -15.87
N ALA A 195 14.71 5.97 -17.04
CA ALA A 195 14.97 4.71 -17.70
C ALA A 195 16.48 4.48 -17.92
N GLY A 196 16.97 3.30 -17.52
CA GLY A 196 18.40 2.97 -17.49
C GLY A 196 19.11 3.28 -16.17
N GLU A 197 18.50 3.99 -15.23
CA GLU A 197 19.04 4.14 -13.87
C GLU A 197 18.93 2.83 -13.09
N SER A 198 19.93 2.55 -12.25
CA SER A 198 19.98 1.37 -11.40
C SER A 198 19.21 1.57 -10.10
N LEU A 199 18.53 0.51 -9.66
CA LEU A 199 17.70 0.46 -8.46
C LEU A 199 18.14 -0.69 -7.56
N VAL A 200 18.32 -0.42 -6.26
CA VAL A 200 18.32 -1.43 -5.21
C VAL A 200 17.00 -1.36 -4.45
N VAL A 201 16.40 -2.51 -4.22
CA VAL A 201 15.27 -2.68 -3.29
C VAL A 201 15.74 -3.54 -2.12
N THR A 202 15.59 -3.05 -0.89
CA THR A 202 15.94 -3.82 0.31
C THR A 202 14.68 -4.39 0.96
N GLY A 203 14.71 -5.67 1.29
CA GLY A 203 13.60 -6.35 1.96
C GLY A 203 12.51 -6.85 1.00
N PRO A 204 12.43 -8.19 0.77
CA PRO A 204 11.48 -8.83 -0.14
C PRO A 204 10.10 -9.05 0.52
N GLY A 205 9.59 -8.03 1.23
CA GLY A 205 8.20 -7.95 1.67
C GLY A 205 7.28 -7.53 0.51
N PRO A 206 5.95 -7.44 0.73
CA PRO A 206 5.02 -7.07 -0.34
C PRO A 206 5.36 -5.75 -1.03
N ILE A 207 5.70 -4.69 -0.27
CA ILE A 207 6.10 -3.40 -0.84
C ILE A 207 7.41 -3.54 -1.64
N GLY A 208 8.41 -4.24 -1.11
CA GLY A 208 9.69 -4.42 -1.81
C GLY A 208 9.55 -5.24 -3.09
N LEU A 209 8.82 -6.35 -3.06
CA LEU A 209 8.54 -7.16 -4.25
C LEU A 209 7.79 -6.33 -5.32
N MET A 210 6.80 -5.54 -4.89
CA MET A 210 6.08 -4.66 -5.81
C MET A 210 6.99 -3.53 -6.33
N SER A 211 7.93 -3.02 -5.51
CA SER A 211 8.91 -2.02 -5.95
C SER A 211 9.86 -2.55 -7.01
N VAL A 212 10.21 -3.84 -6.96
CA VAL A 212 10.95 -4.51 -8.04
C VAL A 212 10.14 -4.49 -9.33
N ALA A 213 8.88 -4.95 -9.28
CA ALA A 213 8.02 -5.03 -10.46
C ALA A 213 7.76 -3.65 -11.09
N VAL A 214 7.39 -2.67 -10.28
CA VAL A 214 7.14 -1.29 -10.71
C VAL A 214 8.42 -0.63 -11.22
N GLY A 215 9.54 -0.77 -10.51
CA GLY A 215 10.84 -0.22 -10.92
C GLY A 215 11.29 -0.76 -12.27
N LYS A 216 11.13 -2.07 -12.49
CA LYS A 216 11.41 -2.70 -13.78
C LYS A 216 10.49 -2.16 -14.89
N ALA A 217 9.20 -2.03 -14.60
CA ALA A 217 8.22 -1.48 -15.54
C ALA A 217 8.49 0.00 -15.91
N LEU A 218 9.09 0.77 -14.99
CA LEU A 218 9.53 2.15 -15.22
C LEU A 218 10.88 2.24 -15.98
N GLY A 219 11.55 1.10 -16.23
CA GLY A 219 12.78 1.06 -17.00
C GLY A 219 14.06 1.10 -16.16
N ALA A 220 14.00 0.84 -14.84
CA ALA A 220 15.20 0.69 -14.02
C ALA A 220 16.09 -0.46 -14.50
N GLN A 221 17.42 -0.24 -14.54
CA GLN A 221 18.38 -1.23 -15.02
C GLN A 221 19.79 -0.99 -14.45
N PRO A 222 20.41 -1.95 -13.75
CA PRO A 222 19.78 -3.15 -13.19
C PRO A 222 18.85 -2.86 -12.00
N VAL A 223 17.91 -3.79 -11.77
CA VAL A 223 17.11 -3.87 -10.53
C VAL A 223 17.70 -4.96 -9.65
N ILE A 224 18.13 -4.61 -8.46
CA ILE A 224 18.79 -5.50 -7.50
C ILE A 224 17.88 -5.63 -6.26
N LEU A 225 17.55 -6.85 -5.85
CA LEU A 225 16.77 -7.10 -4.65
C LEU A 225 17.64 -7.74 -3.56
N THR A 226 17.60 -7.21 -2.34
CA THR A 226 18.28 -7.81 -1.18
C THR A 226 17.29 -8.36 -0.16
N GLY A 227 17.65 -9.44 0.52
CA GLY A 227 16.78 -10.06 1.53
C GLY A 227 17.42 -11.25 2.22
N THR A 228 16.68 -11.85 3.15
CA THR A 228 17.18 -12.97 3.98
C THR A 228 16.66 -14.34 3.53
N ARG A 229 15.58 -14.40 2.72
CA ARG A 229 14.90 -15.66 2.36
C ARG A 229 14.96 -15.94 0.87
N ASP A 230 15.53 -17.10 0.52
CA ASP A 230 15.71 -17.48 -0.88
C ASP A 230 14.37 -17.59 -1.65
N SER A 231 13.28 -18.06 -1.01
CA SER A 231 11.96 -18.12 -1.65
C SER A 231 11.45 -16.76 -2.08
N ARG A 232 11.62 -15.74 -1.21
CA ARG A 232 11.23 -14.36 -1.51
C ARG A 232 12.13 -13.70 -2.54
N LEU A 233 13.42 -14.00 -2.52
CA LEU A 233 14.38 -13.56 -3.53
C LEU A 233 14.05 -14.18 -4.90
N SER A 234 13.69 -15.46 -4.92
CA SER A 234 13.22 -16.14 -6.14
C SER A 234 11.94 -15.50 -6.70
N MET A 235 11.01 -15.07 -5.82
CA MET A 235 9.82 -14.31 -6.24
C MET A 235 10.22 -12.96 -6.86
N GLY A 236 11.22 -12.27 -6.29
CA GLY A 236 11.75 -11.03 -6.87
C GLY A 236 12.30 -11.22 -8.26
N MET A 237 13.00 -12.33 -8.55
CA MET A 237 13.45 -12.67 -9.90
C MET A 237 12.27 -12.83 -10.87
N LYS A 238 11.21 -13.51 -10.46
CA LYS A 238 9.99 -13.66 -11.28
C LYS A 238 9.30 -12.32 -11.56
N LEU A 239 9.42 -11.36 -10.63
CA LEU A 239 8.87 -10.00 -10.76
C LEU A 239 9.79 -9.04 -11.51
N GLY A 240 10.97 -9.50 -11.97
CA GLY A 240 11.85 -8.73 -12.85
C GLY A 240 13.12 -8.18 -12.22
N ALA A 241 13.54 -8.64 -11.02
CA ALA A 241 14.86 -8.33 -10.51
C ALA A 241 15.93 -8.94 -11.44
N ASP A 242 16.97 -8.17 -11.77
CA ASP A 242 18.11 -8.63 -12.57
C ASP A 242 19.12 -9.39 -11.69
N HIS A 243 19.21 -9.01 -10.40
CA HIS A 243 20.07 -9.65 -9.40
C HIS A 243 19.36 -9.77 -8.08
N VAL A 244 19.67 -10.82 -7.34
CA VAL A 244 19.22 -11.00 -5.94
C VAL A 244 20.41 -11.28 -5.04
N ILE A 245 20.38 -10.74 -3.83
CA ILE A 245 21.44 -10.86 -2.84
C ILE A 245 20.84 -11.37 -1.54
N ASN A 246 21.27 -12.56 -1.09
CA ASN A 246 20.90 -13.04 0.24
C ASN A 246 21.90 -12.48 1.26
N VAL A 247 21.46 -11.53 2.08
CA VAL A 247 22.29 -10.82 3.05
C VAL A 247 22.81 -11.71 4.19
N GLN A 248 22.30 -12.93 4.32
CA GLN A 248 22.86 -13.94 5.25
C GLN A 248 24.04 -14.69 4.64
N LYS A 249 24.26 -14.61 3.31
CA LYS A 249 25.29 -15.35 2.57
C LYS A 249 26.43 -14.47 2.11
N GLU A 250 26.14 -13.17 1.86
CA GLU A 250 27.15 -12.21 1.42
C GLU A 250 26.82 -10.79 1.89
N ASN A 251 27.82 -9.92 1.99
CA ASN A 251 27.63 -8.52 2.33
C ASN A 251 26.92 -7.79 1.19
N PRO A 252 25.74 -7.18 1.44
CA PRO A 252 24.94 -6.56 0.38
C PRO A 252 25.61 -5.34 -0.26
N VAL A 253 26.38 -4.56 0.51
CA VAL A 253 27.08 -3.36 0.00
C VAL A 253 28.18 -3.77 -0.98
N GLU A 254 29.00 -4.77 -0.62
CA GLU A 254 30.05 -5.29 -1.48
C GLU A 254 29.48 -5.92 -2.77
N ALA A 255 28.40 -6.68 -2.63
CA ALA A 255 27.71 -7.28 -3.77
C ALA A 255 27.15 -6.21 -4.73
N VAL A 256 26.49 -5.18 -4.23
CA VAL A 256 25.99 -4.06 -5.05
C VAL A 256 27.15 -3.33 -5.72
N LYS A 257 28.24 -3.06 -5.02
CA LYS A 257 29.43 -2.43 -5.63
C LYS A 257 30.04 -3.31 -6.73
N ARG A 258 30.13 -4.61 -6.52
CA ARG A 258 30.61 -5.56 -7.54
C ARG A 258 29.73 -5.54 -8.79
N ILE A 259 28.39 -5.57 -8.64
CA ILE A 259 27.43 -5.52 -9.75
C ILE A 259 27.52 -4.20 -10.51
N THR A 260 27.74 -3.09 -9.82
CA THR A 260 27.78 -1.75 -10.40
C THR A 260 29.17 -1.24 -10.79
N GLY A 261 30.20 -2.11 -10.78
CA GLY A 261 31.58 -1.73 -11.09
C GLY A 261 32.14 -0.65 -10.13
N GLY A 262 31.75 -0.68 -8.86
CA GLY A 262 32.18 0.24 -7.80
C GLY A 262 31.44 1.58 -7.75
N LYS A 263 30.52 1.85 -8.70
CA LYS A 263 29.85 3.16 -8.82
C LYS A 263 28.69 3.33 -7.83
N GLY A 264 28.09 2.23 -7.35
CA GLY A 264 26.82 2.27 -6.60
C GLY A 264 25.61 2.47 -7.52
N VAL A 265 24.42 2.51 -6.94
CA VAL A 265 23.14 2.66 -7.67
C VAL A 265 22.61 4.08 -7.62
N HIS A 266 21.70 4.43 -8.53
CA HIS A 266 21.08 5.74 -8.60
C HIS A 266 19.97 5.89 -7.57
N TYR A 267 19.26 4.81 -7.25
CA TYR A 267 18.11 4.80 -6.36
C TYR A 267 18.12 3.58 -5.43
N VAL A 268 17.81 3.81 -4.15
CA VAL A 268 17.55 2.74 -3.18
C VAL A 268 16.13 2.90 -2.64
N MET A 269 15.33 1.85 -2.75
CA MET A 269 14.02 1.74 -2.12
C MET A 269 14.14 0.85 -0.88
N GLU A 270 14.16 1.46 0.31
CA GLU A 270 14.31 0.77 1.58
C GLU A 270 12.96 0.27 2.09
N CYS A 271 12.76 -1.05 2.08
CA CYS A 271 11.54 -1.74 2.47
C CYS A 271 11.73 -2.78 3.58
N SER A 272 12.92 -2.83 4.20
CA SER A 272 13.23 -3.83 5.23
C SER A 272 12.94 -3.37 6.64
N GLY A 273 13.13 -2.06 6.92
CA GLY A 273 13.07 -1.50 8.27
C GLY A 273 14.15 -2.02 9.22
N ALA A 274 15.22 -2.65 8.70
CA ALA A 274 16.31 -3.15 9.53
C ALA A 274 17.09 -1.98 10.16
N PRO A 275 17.62 -2.16 11.39
CA PRO A 275 18.24 -1.06 12.13
C PRO A 275 19.40 -0.36 11.40
N ASN A 276 20.15 -1.07 10.56
CA ASN A 276 21.28 -0.50 9.81
C ASN A 276 20.94 -0.19 8.34
N ALA A 277 19.69 -0.38 7.93
CA ALA A 277 19.29 -0.33 6.51
C ALA A 277 19.60 1.01 5.83
N LEU A 278 19.40 2.14 6.51
CA LEU A 278 19.70 3.45 5.95
C LEU A 278 21.21 3.67 5.75
N ASN A 279 22.04 3.25 6.71
CA ASN A 279 23.50 3.35 6.56
C ASN A 279 24.01 2.47 5.42
N GLU A 280 23.52 1.24 5.30
CA GLU A 280 23.82 0.34 4.18
C GLU A 280 23.33 0.93 2.85
N ALA A 281 22.14 1.51 2.82
CA ALA A 281 21.62 2.20 1.62
C ALA A 281 22.54 3.36 1.18
N MET A 282 23.07 4.14 2.13
CA MET A 282 24.04 5.20 1.86
C MET A 282 25.40 4.67 1.35
N ASP A 283 25.72 3.42 1.65
CA ASP A 283 26.92 2.75 1.11
C ASP A 283 26.71 2.13 -0.27
N MET A 284 25.46 1.81 -0.61
CA MET A 284 25.07 1.25 -1.91
C MET A 284 24.79 2.32 -2.96
N VAL A 285 24.28 3.49 -2.53
CA VAL A 285 23.90 4.56 -3.45
C VAL A 285 25.12 5.35 -3.93
N ASN A 286 25.09 5.84 -5.15
CA ASN A 286 26.12 6.72 -5.69
C ASN A 286 26.02 8.15 -5.10
N ARG A 287 27.02 9.01 -5.39
CA ARG A 287 26.97 10.42 -5.00
C ARG A 287 25.84 11.14 -5.75
N GLY A 288 25.06 11.93 -5.03
CA GLY A 288 23.88 12.60 -5.56
C GLY A 288 22.70 11.64 -5.77
N GLY A 289 22.81 10.38 -5.30
CA GLY A 289 21.74 9.40 -5.43
C GLY A 289 20.61 9.59 -4.43
N ARG A 290 19.60 8.77 -4.55
CA ARG A 290 18.31 8.95 -3.87
C ARG A 290 17.94 7.70 -3.07
N ILE A 291 17.46 7.90 -1.84
CA ILE A 291 17.02 6.83 -0.95
C ILE A 291 15.58 7.14 -0.50
N CYS A 292 14.67 6.25 -0.80
CA CYS A 292 13.30 6.30 -0.27
C CYS A 292 13.15 5.28 0.85
N LEU A 293 12.69 5.73 2.02
CA LEU A 293 12.37 4.89 3.17
C LEU A 293 10.88 4.58 3.15
N ALA A 294 10.51 3.33 2.94
CA ALA A 294 9.13 2.85 2.90
C ALA A 294 8.79 1.92 4.08
N ALA A 295 9.78 1.53 4.87
CA ALA A 295 9.58 0.72 6.06
C ALA A 295 9.77 1.54 7.33
N PHE A 296 9.10 1.11 8.40
CA PHE A 296 9.22 1.72 9.73
C PHE A 296 10.21 0.91 10.57
N PRO A 297 11.35 1.49 11.00
CA PRO A 297 12.17 0.88 12.04
C PRO A 297 11.37 0.86 13.35
N GLY A 298 11.47 -0.25 14.11
CA GLY A 298 10.72 -0.40 15.36
C GLY A 298 11.19 0.54 16.48
N GLU A 299 12.45 1.00 16.40
CA GLU A 299 13.12 1.86 17.37
C GLU A 299 13.96 2.92 16.66
N PRO A 300 14.32 4.03 17.36
CA PRO A 300 15.26 5.00 16.82
C PRO A 300 16.60 4.35 16.43
N VAL A 301 17.12 4.69 15.25
CA VAL A 301 18.36 4.12 14.71
C VAL A 301 19.44 5.19 14.52
N PRO A 302 20.74 4.87 14.77
CA PRO A 302 21.83 5.81 14.51
C PRO A 302 22.06 5.95 12.99
N VAL A 303 22.33 7.19 12.54
CA VAL A 303 22.56 7.52 11.12
C VAL A 303 23.82 8.35 10.97
N ASP A 304 24.71 8.01 10.02
CA ASP A 304 25.88 8.82 9.65
C ASP A 304 25.46 10.02 8.77
N LEU A 305 25.04 11.10 9.43
CA LEU A 305 24.64 12.33 8.74
C LEU A 305 25.80 12.98 7.98
N ALA A 306 27.05 12.80 8.43
CA ALA A 306 28.21 13.36 7.73
C ALA A 306 28.41 12.71 6.36
N LYS A 307 28.16 11.41 6.25
CA LYS A 307 28.18 10.69 4.97
C LYS A 307 27.10 11.20 4.02
N LEU A 308 25.88 11.37 4.53
CA LEU A 308 24.74 11.89 3.77
C LEU A 308 25.07 13.24 3.14
N VAL A 309 25.60 14.19 3.95
CA VAL A 309 25.95 15.54 3.50
C VAL A 309 27.11 15.52 2.51
N ARG A 310 28.21 14.81 2.83
CA ARG A 310 29.41 14.78 1.96
C ARG A 310 29.16 14.18 0.58
N ASN A 311 28.17 13.27 0.46
CA ASN A 311 27.85 12.61 -0.80
C ASN A 311 26.61 13.21 -1.50
N ASN A 312 26.02 14.29 -0.96
CA ASN A 312 24.80 14.92 -1.49
C ASN A 312 23.66 13.92 -1.71
N ILE A 313 23.45 13.00 -0.75
CA ILE A 313 22.42 11.95 -0.85
C ILE A 313 21.07 12.56 -0.47
N TYR A 314 20.04 12.29 -1.28
CA TYR A 314 18.67 12.65 -0.99
C TYR A 314 17.99 11.51 -0.25
N VAL A 315 17.36 11.81 0.89
CA VAL A 315 16.59 10.81 1.67
C VAL A 315 15.18 11.33 1.88
N TYR A 316 14.19 10.49 1.62
CA TYR A 316 12.78 10.80 1.82
C TYR A 316 12.02 9.59 2.39
N GLY A 317 11.21 9.82 3.42
CA GLY A 317 10.31 8.81 3.97
C GLY A 317 8.92 8.92 3.36
N ILE A 318 8.33 7.80 2.99
CA ILE A 318 6.94 7.74 2.54
C ILE A 318 6.08 6.96 3.52
N ARG A 319 4.79 7.24 3.47
CA ARG A 319 3.74 6.48 4.13
C ARG A 319 2.52 6.44 3.21
N GLY A 320 2.15 5.22 2.77
CA GLY A 320 1.06 5.05 1.82
C GLY A 320 1.36 5.66 0.44
N GLU A 321 0.34 6.13 -0.23
CA GLU A 321 0.33 6.61 -1.60
C GLU A 321 0.30 8.14 -1.65
N GLY A 322 0.48 8.70 -2.82
CA GLY A 322 0.36 10.14 -3.04
C GLY A 322 0.39 10.52 -4.52
N ARG A 323 -0.06 11.72 -4.81
CA ARG A 323 -0.19 12.24 -6.18
C ARG A 323 -1.08 11.31 -7.01
N SER A 324 -0.66 10.96 -8.23
CA SER A 324 -1.37 10.03 -9.12
C SER A 324 -0.80 8.60 -9.08
N ALA A 325 -0.05 8.24 -8.02
CA ALA A 325 0.71 6.99 -8.01
C ALA A 325 -0.19 5.75 -8.13
N THR A 326 -1.30 5.70 -7.40
CA THR A 326 -2.26 4.59 -7.45
C THR A 326 -2.88 4.42 -8.84
N HIS A 327 -3.30 5.52 -9.48
CA HIS A 327 -3.86 5.49 -10.83
C HIS A 327 -2.82 5.03 -11.88
N ARG A 328 -1.56 5.48 -11.74
CA ARG A 328 -0.47 5.07 -12.64
C ARG A 328 -0.09 3.61 -12.43
N ALA A 329 -0.07 3.14 -11.18
CA ALA A 329 0.15 1.74 -10.87
C ALA A 329 -0.98 0.86 -11.45
N ALA A 330 -2.24 1.24 -11.27
CA ALA A 330 -3.39 0.57 -11.86
C ALA A 330 -3.29 0.50 -13.39
N ALA A 331 -2.84 1.60 -14.04
CA ALA A 331 -2.64 1.63 -15.49
C ALA A 331 -1.54 0.66 -15.96
N LEU A 332 -0.42 0.55 -15.22
CA LEU A 332 0.65 -0.43 -15.54
C LEU A 332 0.15 -1.87 -15.37
N MET A 333 -0.62 -2.16 -14.31
CA MET A 333 -1.22 -3.47 -14.08
C MET A 333 -2.25 -3.81 -15.17
N ALA A 334 -3.10 -2.86 -15.55
CA ALA A 334 -4.06 -3.02 -16.64
C ALA A 334 -3.39 -3.34 -17.99
N GLN A 335 -2.22 -2.74 -18.24
CA GLN A 335 -1.41 -3.01 -19.43
C GLN A 335 -0.52 -4.26 -19.33
N LYS A 336 -0.65 -5.03 -18.22
CA LYS A 336 0.13 -6.24 -17.96
C LYS A 336 1.65 -5.99 -18.05
N ARG A 337 2.11 -4.82 -17.56
CA ARG A 337 3.55 -4.48 -17.58
C ARG A 337 4.36 -5.33 -16.60
N PHE A 338 3.70 -5.94 -15.64
CA PHE A 338 4.19 -6.96 -14.71
C PHE A 338 3.02 -7.83 -14.23
N ASP A 339 3.32 -9.01 -13.71
CA ASP A 339 2.31 -9.94 -13.19
C ASP A 339 2.22 -9.82 -11.66
N ALA A 340 1.31 -8.97 -11.18
CA ALA A 340 1.07 -8.81 -9.75
C ALA A 340 0.47 -10.06 -9.09
N LYS A 341 -0.21 -10.95 -9.86
CA LYS A 341 -0.82 -12.18 -9.33
C LYS A 341 0.19 -13.11 -8.67
N LEU A 342 1.46 -13.05 -9.09
CA LEU A 342 2.53 -13.82 -8.48
C LEU A 342 2.68 -13.57 -6.97
N MET A 343 2.22 -12.42 -6.48
CA MET A 343 2.27 -12.09 -5.05
C MET A 343 1.07 -12.61 -4.26
N HIS A 344 -0.05 -12.88 -4.92
CA HIS A 344 -1.23 -13.47 -4.29
C HIS A 344 -1.00 -14.94 -4.02
N THR A 345 -1.00 -15.36 -2.77
CA THR A 345 -0.66 -16.73 -2.38
C THR A 345 -1.82 -17.50 -1.75
N HIS A 346 -2.71 -16.81 -1.04
CA HIS A 346 -3.79 -17.46 -0.28
C HIS A 346 -5.07 -16.65 -0.35
N THR A 347 -6.21 -17.34 -0.36
CA THR A 347 -7.54 -16.73 -0.30
C THR A 347 -8.36 -17.39 0.81
N PHE A 348 -9.08 -16.57 1.58
CA PHE A 348 -10.00 -17.00 2.63
C PHE A 348 -11.33 -16.26 2.47
N PRO A 349 -12.46 -16.84 2.90
CA PRO A 349 -13.73 -16.13 2.96
C PRO A 349 -13.75 -15.11 4.11
N LEU A 350 -14.70 -14.15 4.07
CA LEU A 350 -14.84 -13.12 5.09
C LEU A 350 -14.98 -13.69 6.51
N ASP A 351 -15.69 -14.81 6.67
CA ASP A 351 -15.93 -15.43 7.98
C ASP A 351 -14.62 -16.01 8.59
N GLU A 352 -13.55 -16.18 7.80
CA GLU A 352 -12.27 -16.75 8.20
C GLU A 352 -11.13 -15.71 8.34
N VAL A 353 -11.45 -14.42 8.49
CA VAL A 353 -10.44 -13.37 8.69
C VAL A 353 -9.40 -13.70 9.76
N PRO A 354 -9.71 -14.26 10.95
CA PRO A 354 -8.68 -14.64 11.94
C PRO A 354 -7.69 -15.69 11.41
N THR A 355 -8.16 -16.66 10.63
CA THR A 355 -7.30 -17.66 9.97
C THR A 355 -6.41 -17.00 8.93
N ALA A 356 -6.97 -16.13 8.10
CA ALA A 356 -6.22 -15.37 7.10
C ALA A 356 -5.11 -14.52 7.75
N PHE A 357 -5.40 -13.85 8.88
CA PHE A 357 -4.41 -13.11 9.67
C PHE A 357 -3.28 -14.00 10.17
N ARG A 358 -3.60 -15.16 10.71
CA ARG A 358 -2.60 -16.11 11.17
C ARG A 358 -1.67 -16.55 10.03
N TYR A 359 -2.22 -16.89 8.86
CA TYR A 359 -1.42 -17.25 7.69
C TYR A 359 -0.45 -16.15 7.30
N PHE A 360 -0.92 -14.92 7.24
CA PHE A 360 -0.08 -13.77 6.90
C PHE A 360 0.99 -13.49 7.97
N ARG A 361 0.61 -13.42 9.25
CA ARG A 361 1.49 -13.09 10.38
C ARG A 361 2.58 -14.13 10.58
N GLU A 362 2.22 -15.41 10.55
CA GLU A 362 3.12 -16.53 10.78
C GLU A 362 3.81 -17.00 9.49
N ARG A 363 3.43 -16.41 8.34
CA ARG A 363 3.96 -16.76 7.02
C ARG A 363 3.78 -18.23 6.68
N ILE A 364 2.65 -18.80 7.06
CA ILE A 364 2.31 -20.21 6.80
C ILE A 364 2.34 -20.43 5.29
N GLU A 365 2.96 -21.52 4.85
CA GLU A 365 3.12 -21.87 3.43
C GLU A 365 3.77 -20.73 2.60
N ASP A 366 4.69 -19.99 3.22
CA ASP A 366 5.39 -18.84 2.61
C ASP A 366 4.45 -17.72 2.13
N ALA A 367 3.34 -17.50 2.84
CA ALA A 367 2.34 -16.49 2.51
C ALA A 367 2.95 -15.11 2.23
N ILE A 368 2.63 -14.51 1.08
CA ILE A 368 3.07 -13.15 0.66
C ILE A 368 1.93 -12.16 0.79
N LYS A 369 0.92 -12.30 -0.04
CA LYS A 369 -0.35 -11.58 0.07
C LYS A 369 -1.47 -12.59 0.27
N VAL A 370 -2.15 -12.40 1.38
CA VAL A 370 -3.34 -13.16 1.76
C VAL A 370 -4.54 -12.28 1.49
N VAL A 371 -5.48 -12.77 0.71
CA VAL A 371 -6.68 -12.05 0.31
C VAL A 371 -7.90 -12.66 0.99
N VAL A 372 -8.75 -11.81 1.52
CA VAL A 372 -10.08 -12.20 2.02
C VAL A 372 -11.10 -11.87 0.94
N LYS A 373 -11.80 -12.87 0.45
CA LYS A 373 -12.89 -12.73 -0.51
C LYS A 373 -14.19 -12.47 0.25
N VAL A 374 -14.90 -11.42 -0.13
CA VAL A 374 -16.09 -10.96 0.58
C VAL A 374 -17.35 -11.37 -0.19
N HIS A 375 -17.34 -11.22 -1.51
CA HIS A 375 -18.46 -11.60 -2.39
C HIS A 375 -17.99 -12.40 -3.60
#